data_6064189208612badfab86bcb23d5185a
#
_entry.id   6064189208612badfab86bcb23d5185a
#
_cell.length_a   1.000
_cell.length_b   1.000
_cell.length_c   1.000
_cell.angle_alpha   90.00
_cell.angle_beta   90.00
_cell.angle_gamma   90.00
#
_symmetry.space_group_name_H-M   'P 1'
#
loop_
_entity.id
_entity.type
_entity.pdbx_description
1 polymer ?
#
loop_
_entity_poly.entity_id
_entity_poly.type
_entity_poly.pdbx_seq_one_letter_code
_entity_poly.pdbx_strand_id
1 'polypeptide(L)'
;KVPWCTYTDPEVASVGLNEKRAKAAGVEYRTLEAPFREVDRALAEGETEGKIKVLISPSGALLGCQIAGHHAGELIHEWVAAINGGVKLSTLAGAIHAYPTLAEISKKAAGSYYSEKLFSDRTRKILRFLFDLKGRACTPEGEAG
;
A
#
# COMPACT_ATOMS: atom_id res chain seq x y z
N LYS A 1 17.02 1.30 9.90
CA LYS A 1 16.74 -0.11 9.60
C LYS A 1 17.59 -0.56 8.41
N VAL A 2 18.14 -1.78 8.48
CA VAL A 2 18.97 -2.37 7.41
C VAL A 2 18.05 -3.16 6.48
N PRO A 3 18.06 -2.88 5.17
CA PRO A 3 17.33 -3.68 4.19
C PRO A 3 18.13 -4.94 3.79
N TRP A 4 17.44 -5.87 3.16
CA TRP A 4 18.05 -7.00 2.44
C TRP A 4 17.22 -7.33 1.19
N CYS A 5 17.89 -7.93 0.22
CA CYS A 5 17.27 -8.42 -1.01
C CYS A 5 17.80 -9.81 -1.34
N THR A 6 16.91 -10.68 -1.81
CA THR A 6 17.26 -11.97 -2.43
C THR A 6 16.94 -11.85 -3.91
N TYR A 7 17.96 -12.04 -4.74
CA TYR A 7 17.90 -11.87 -6.20
C TYR A 7 17.45 -13.18 -6.88
N THR A 8 16.30 -13.66 -6.44
CA THR A 8 15.55 -14.71 -7.14
C THR A 8 14.74 -14.11 -8.28
N ASP A 9 14.05 -14.93 -9.07
CA ASP A 9 13.09 -14.49 -10.06
C ASP A 9 11.68 -15.01 -9.67
N PRO A 10 10.78 -14.14 -9.20
CA PRO A 10 10.96 -12.70 -8.91
C PRO A 10 11.85 -12.42 -7.68
N GLU A 11 12.38 -11.19 -7.61
CA GLU A 11 13.17 -10.72 -6.46
C GLU A 11 12.32 -10.59 -5.19
N VAL A 12 12.96 -10.74 -4.03
CA VAL A 12 12.32 -10.50 -2.72
C VAL A 12 13.17 -9.56 -1.89
N ALA A 13 12.60 -8.40 -1.56
CA ALA A 13 13.26 -7.38 -0.75
C ALA A 13 12.49 -7.08 0.54
N SER A 14 13.19 -6.66 1.58
CA SER A 14 12.59 -6.37 2.89
C SER A 14 13.36 -5.31 3.65
N VAL A 15 12.64 -4.48 4.40
CA VAL A 15 13.17 -3.54 5.39
C VAL A 15 12.27 -3.51 6.62
N GLY A 16 12.86 -3.41 7.81
CA GLY A 16 12.13 -3.30 9.08
C GLY A 16 11.49 -4.61 9.53
N LEU A 17 10.28 -4.53 10.11
CA LEU A 17 9.54 -5.67 10.62
C LEU A 17 8.72 -6.34 9.50
N ASN A 18 8.72 -7.68 9.53
CA ASN A 18 7.71 -8.48 8.85
C ASN A 18 6.72 -9.03 9.89
N GLU A 19 5.62 -9.64 9.45
CA GLU A 19 4.58 -10.18 10.34
C GLU A 19 5.14 -11.15 11.39
N LYS A 20 6.05 -12.05 10.99
CA LYS A 20 6.67 -13.01 11.90
C LYS A 20 7.45 -12.32 13.02
N ARG A 21 8.25 -11.31 12.67
CA ARG A 21 9.05 -10.53 13.64
C ARG A 21 8.17 -9.63 14.50
N ALA A 22 7.13 -9.03 13.94
CA ALA A 22 6.18 -8.20 14.68
C ALA A 22 5.43 -9.03 15.73
N LYS A 23 4.91 -10.21 15.35
CA LYS A 23 4.27 -11.17 16.27
C LYS A 23 5.23 -11.62 17.38
N ALA A 24 6.45 -12.01 17.03
CA ALA A 24 7.45 -12.45 18.01
C ALA A 24 7.85 -11.34 19.00
N ALA A 25 7.80 -10.07 18.57
CA ALA A 25 8.10 -8.91 19.42
C ALA A 25 6.88 -8.35 20.16
N GLY A 26 5.70 -8.94 20.00
CA GLY A 26 4.45 -8.44 20.61
C GLY A 26 4.02 -7.06 20.11
N VAL A 27 4.46 -6.68 18.88
CA VAL A 27 4.13 -5.38 18.28
C VAL A 27 2.81 -5.48 17.56
N GLU A 28 1.84 -4.65 17.91
CA GLU A 28 0.59 -4.51 17.18
C GLU A 28 0.82 -3.87 15.81
N TYR A 29 0.21 -4.44 14.79
CA TYR A 29 0.36 -3.93 13.41
C TYR A 29 -0.91 -4.13 12.59
N ARG A 30 -0.99 -3.37 11.50
CA ARG A 30 -1.90 -3.57 10.36
C ARG A 30 -1.06 -3.78 9.12
N THR A 31 -1.60 -4.53 8.15
CA THR A 31 -0.97 -4.74 6.84
C THR A 31 -1.68 -3.92 5.77
N LEU A 32 -0.89 -3.35 4.86
CA LEU A 32 -1.35 -2.74 3.62
C LEU A 32 -0.71 -3.52 2.48
N GLU A 33 -1.47 -3.84 1.45
CA GLU A 33 -0.98 -4.60 0.31
C GLU A 33 -1.40 -3.96 -1.01
N ALA A 34 -0.57 -4.13 -2.03
CA ALA A 34 -0.91 -3.84 -3.41
C ALA A 34 -0.23 -4.86 -4.34
N PRO A 35 -0.95 -5.51 -5.26
CA PRO A 35 -0.36 -6.45 -6.20
C PRO A 35 0.20 -5.72 -7.43
N PHE A 36 1.27 -6.25 -8.05
CA PHE A 36 1.86 -5.69 -9.27
C PHE A 36 0.90 -5.67 -10.46
N ARG A 37 -0.05 -6.62 -10.53
CA ARG A 37 -1.08 -6.64 -11.59
C ARG A 37 -1.98 -5.39 -11.63
N GLU A 38 -1.93 -4.53 -10.63
CA GLU A 38 -2.63 -3.24 -10.60
C GLU A 38 -1.76 -2.06 -11.03
N VAL A 39 -0.50 -2.30 -11.40
CA VAL A 39 0.47 -1.27 -11.81
C VAL A 39 0.61 -1.30 -13.33
N ASP A 40 0.30 -0.19 -14.00
CA ASP A 40 0.27 -0.11 -15.46
C ASP A 40 1.62 -0.45 -16.11
N ARG A 41 2.73 -0.08 -15.47
CA ARG A 41 4.06 -0.44 -15.95
C ARG A 41 4.31 -1.95 -15.88
N ALA A 42 3.87 -2.61 -14.80
CA ALA A 42 3.99 -4.06 -14.68
C ALA A 42 3.16 -4.79 -15.73
N LEU A 43 1.95 -4.29 -16.03
CA LEU A 43 1.12 -4.81 -17.10
C LEU A 43 1.79 -4.65 -18.48
N ALA A 44 2.39 -3.49 -18.76
CA ALA A 44 3.07 -3.22 -20.02
C ALA A 44 4.30 -4.10 -20.25
N GLU A 45 5.00 -4.48 -19.17
CA GLU A 45 6.18 -5.34 -19.22
C GLU A 45 5.85 -6.83 -19.09
N GLY A 46 4.60 -7.19 -18.76
CA GLY A 46 4.21 -8.58 -18.48
C GLY A 46 4.66 -9.11 -17.13
N GLU A 47 5.19 -8.24 -16.25
CA GLU A 47 5.77 -8.56 -14.95
C GLU A 47 4.76 -8.32 -13.82
N THR A 48 3.62 -9.02 -13.89
CA THR A 48 2.46 -8.79 -13.00
C THR A 48 2.48 -9.61 -11.71
N GLU A 49 3.43 -10.54 -11.60
CA GLU A 49 3.54 -11.42 -10.44
C GLU A 49 4.09 -10.69 -9.21
N GLY A 50 3.55 -11.03 -8.06
CA GLY A 50 4.01 -10.50 -6.79
C GLY A 50 3.21 -9.33 -6.25
N LYS A 51 3.71 -8.77 -5.14
CA LYS A 51 3.06 -7.69 -4.40
C LYS A 51 4.00 -6.98 -3.45
N ILE A 52 3.58 -5.81 -3.02
CA ILE A 52 4.12 -5.13 -1.84
C ILE A 52 3.24 -5.40 -0.62
N LYS A 53 3.86 -5.58 0.53
CA LYS A 53 3.22 -5.65 1.85
C LYS A 53 3.91 -4.68 2.80
N VAL A 54 3.15 -3.77 3.38
CA VAL A 54 3.63 -2.77 4.33
C VAL A 54 3.02 -3.04 5.70
N LEU A 55 3.84 -3.05 6.73
CA LEU A 55 3.40 -3.09 8.12
C LEU A 55 3.41 -1.69 8.71
N ILE A 56 2.28 -1.32 9.29
CA ILE A 56 2.11 -0.05 10.02
C ILE A 56 1.61 -0.33 11.44
N SER A 57 1.93 0.57 12.37
CA SER A 57 1.34 0.56 13.70
C SER A 57 -0.15 0.97 13.63
N PRO A 58 -0.95 0.76 14.69
CA PRO A 58 -2.31 1.28 14.78
C PRO A 58 -2.41 2.79 14.57
N SER A 59 -1.36 3.54 14.93
CA SER A 59 -1.26 5.00 14.71
C SER A 59 -0.83 5.40 13.30
N GLY A 60 -0.45 4.43 12.44
CA GLY A 60 -0.01 4.68 11.07
C GLY A 60 1.50 4.90 10.89
N ALA A 61 2.31 4.63 11.93
CA ALA A 61 3.76 4.68 11.80
C ALA A 61 4.29 3.48 11.00
N LEU A 62 5.27 3.71 10.13
CA LEU A 62 5.88 2.67 9.30
C LEU A 62 6.73 1.73 10.15
N LEU A 63 6.43 0.44 10.14
CA LEU A 63 7.14 -0.61 10.89
C LEU A 63 8.06 -1.43 9.98
N GLY A 64 7.64 -1.69 8.76
CA GLY A 64 8.41 -2.46 7.79
C GLY A 64 7.72 -2.57 6.44
N CYS A 65 8.47 -3.03 5.46
CA CYS A 65 8.00 -3.25 4.10
C CYS A 65 8.66 -4.50 3.52
N GLN A 66 7.89 -5.29 2.79
CA GLN A 66 8.34 -6.42 1.99
C GLN A 66 7.80 -6.27 0.57
N ILE A 67 8.64 -6.51 -0.41
CA ILE A 67 8.28 -6.51 -1.83
C ILE A 67 8.74 -7.83 -2.41
N ALA A 68 7.84 -8.54 -3.08
CA ALA A 68 8.16 -9.68 -3.91
C ALA A 68 7.68 -9.35 -5.32
N GLY A 69 8.58 -9.29 -6.30
CA GLY A 69 8.26 -8.90 -7.67
C GLY A 69 9.45 -8.36 -8.43
N HIS A 70 9.23 -7.99 -9.68
CA HIS A 70 10.24 -7.43 -10.56
C HIS A 70 10.83 -6.14 -9.98
N HIS A 71 12.17 -6.03 -9.96
CA HIS A 71 12.92 -4.91 -9.39
C HIS A 71 12.63 -4.59 -7.91
N ALA A 72 12.25 -5.60 -7.11
CA ALA A 72 11.97 -5.41 -5.68
C ALA A 72 13.17 -4.81 -4.92
N GLY A 73 14.40 -5.18 -5.31
CA GLY A 73 15.64 -4.65 -4.74
C GLY A 73 15.82 -3.16 -4.95
N GLU A 74 15.36 -2.61 -6.07
CA GLU A 74 15.38 -1.17 -6.34
C GLU A 74 14.20 -0.46 -5.65
N LEU A 75 13.01 -1.02 -5.72
CA LEU A 75 11.79 -0.43 -5.19
C LEU A 75 11.79 -0.30 -3.67
N ILE A 76 12.48 -1.19 -2.95
CA ILE A 76 12.54 -1.17 -1.49
C ILE A 76 13.18 0.10 -0.93
N HIS A 77 14.01 0.80 -1.70
CA HIS A 77 14.80 1.93 -1.22
C HIS A 77 13.94 3.15 -0.85
N GLU A 78 12.79 3.36 -1.47
CA GLU A 78 11.83 4.37 -1.04
C GLU A 78 11.37 4.12 0.41
N TRP A 79 11.09 2.87 0.75
CA TRP A 79 10.69 2.46 2.10
C TRP A 79 11.85 2.49 3.09
N VAL A 80 13.07 2.21 2.65
CA VAL A 80 14.29 2.38 3.47
C VAL A 80 14.44 3.83 3.88
N ALA A 81 14.35 4.75 2.94
CA ALA A 81 14.42 6.18 3.20
C ALA A 81 13.27 6.64 4.10
N ALA A 82 12.04 6.21 3.82
CA ALA A 82 10.86 6.57 4.57
C ALA A 82 10.93 6.09 6.04
N ILE A 83 11.27 4.83 6.27
CA ILE A 83 11.32 4.24 7.62
C ILE A 83 12.46 4.87 8.44
N ASN A 84 13.65 5.03 7.85
CA ASN A 84 14.81 5.59 8.55
C ASN A 84 14.68 7.11 8.75
N GLY A 85 14.03 7.81 7.84
CA GLY A 85 13.77 9.25 7.93
C GLY A 85 12.51 9.63 8.72
N GLY A 86 11.75 8.66 9.24
CA GLY A 86 10.50 8.93 9.97
C GLY A 86 9.41 9.57 9.11
N VAL A 87 9.39 9.27 7.82
CA VAL A 87 8.39 9.80 6.88
C VAL A 87 7.01 9.26 7.22
N LYS A 88 6.00 10.13 7.18
CA LYS A 88 4.61 9.74 7.44
C LYS A 88 4.02 8.97 6.25
N LEU A 89 3.16 8.00 6.54
CA LEU A 89 2.42 7.26 5.50
C LEU A 89 1.64 8.19 4.55
N SER A 90 1.10 9.31 5.07
CA SER A 90 0.40 10.32 4.26
C SER A 90 1.30 10.98 3.20
N THR A 91 2.59 11.13 3.48
CA THR A 91 3.56 11.67 2.53
C THR A 91 3.75 10.71 1.35
N LEU A 92 3.89 9.41 1.61
CA LEU A 92 4.00 8.39 0.56
C LEU A 92 2.71 8.26 -0.25
N ALA A 93 1.55 8.28 0.40
CA ALA A 93 0.26 8.22 -0.27
C ALA A 93 0.01 9.45 -1.16
N GLY A 94 0.50 10.64 -0.74
CA GLY A 94 0.36 11.89 -1.48
C GLY A 94 1.49 12.15 -2.49
N ALA A 95 2.56 11.36 -2.49
CA ALA A 95 3.67 11.55 -3.42
C ALA A 95 3.22 11.33 -4.87
N ILE A 96 3.74 12.16 -5.76
CA ILE A 96 3.53 12.02 -7.20
C ILE A 96 4.71 11.24 -7.75
N HIS A 97 4.46 9.99 -8.14
CA HIS A 97 5.44 9.15 -8.82
C HIS A 97 5.45 9.44 -10.32
N ALA A 98 6.61 9.28 -10.94
CA ALA A 98 6.68 9.33 -12.40
C ALA A 98 5.83 8.20 -12.99
N TYR A 99 5.06 8.52 -14.03
CA TYR A 99 4.14 7.59 -14.67
C TYR A 99 4.54 7.34 -16.15
N PRO A 100 4.50 6.09 -16.63
CA PRO A 100 4.25 4.85 -15.85
C PRO A 100 5.56 4.29 -15.27
N THR A 101 5.55 3.92 -13.99
CA THR A 101 6.70 3.28 -13.33
C THR A 101 6.25 2.20 -12.34
N LEU A 102 7.14 1.24 -12.03
CA LEU A 102 6.88 0.23 -11.00
C LEU A 102 6.79 0.83 -9.59
N ALA A 103 7.40 2.01 -9.36
CA ALA A 103 7.36 2.70 -8.07
C ALA A 103 5.94 3.11 -7.64
N GLU A 104 4.97 3.20 -8.57
CA GLU A 104 3.57 3.48 -8.25
C GLU A 104 2.95 2.45 -7.30
N ILE A 105 3.54 1.25 -7.18
CA ILE A 105 3.10 0.23 -6.22
C ILE A 105 3.18 0.73 -4.78
N SER A 106 4.18 1.57 -4.47
CA SER A 106 4.35 2.20 -3.15
C SER A 106 3.19 3.14 -2.84
N LYS A 107 2.82 3.99 -3.81
CA LYS A 107 1.67 4.90 -3.68
C LYS A 107 0.36 4.14 -3.50
N LYS A 108 0.15 3.06 -4.28
CA LYS A 108 -1.04 2.21 -4.17
C LYS A 108 -1.14 1.58 -2.78
N ALA A 109 -0.06 1.00 -2.28
CA ALA A 109 -0.02 0.41 -0.94
C ALA A 109 -0.26 1.44 0.16
N ALA A 110 0.40 2.61 0.11
CA ALA A 110 0.18 3.67 1.09
C ALA A 110 -1.24 4.26 0.99
N GLY A 111 -1.77 4.40 -0.22
CA GLY A 111 -3.10 4.94 -0.50
C GLY A 111 -4.24 4.05 -0.01
N SER A 112 -4.06 2.72 0.02
CA SER A 112 -5.10 1.78 0.48
C SER A 112 -5.56 2.08 1.91
N TYR A 113 -4.66 2.53 2.79
CA TYR A 113 -4.99 2.94 4.16
C TYR A 113 -6.02 4.07 4.21
N TYR A 114 -5.94 5.01 3.27
CA TYR A 114 -6.84 6.16 3.23
C TYR A 114 -8.15 5.83 2.50
N SER A 115 -8.10 4.99 1.46
CA SER A 115 -9.29 4.58 0.73
C SER A 115 -10.26 3.80 1.61
N GLU A 116 -9.81 2.90 2.46
CA GLU A 116 -10.67 2.22 3.45
C GLU A 116 -11.41 3.20 4.37
N LYS A 117 -10.76 4.30 4.79
CA LYS A 117 -11.37 5.32 5.62
C LYS A 117 -12.33 6.22 4.85
N LEU A 118 -11.92 6.67 3.65
CA LEU A 118 -12.71 7.58 2.81
C LEU A 118 -13.97 6.93 2.27
N PHE A 119 -13.91 5.65 1.92
CA PHE A 119 -15.05 4.90 1.37
C PHE A 119 -15.81 4.08 2.41
N SER A 120 -15.58 4.33 3.71
CA SER A 120 -16.36 3.67 4.77
C SER A 120 -17.83 4.08 4.69
N ASP A 121 -18.75 3.18 5.10
CA ASP A 121 -20.18 3.45 5.12
C ASP A 121 -20.53 4.66 5.97
N ARG A 122 -19.78 4.91 7.04
CA ARG A 122 -19.94 6.09 7.89
C ARG A 122 -19.64 7.37 7.12
N THR A 123 -18.55 7.42 6.36
CA THR A 123 -18.17 8.56 5.54
C THR A 123 -19.20 8.80 4.44
N ARG A 124 -19.67 7.72 3.77
CA ARG A 124 -20.72 7.78 2.75
C ARG A 124 -22.02 8.37 3.32
N LYS A 125 -22.45 7.94 4.50
CA LYS A 125 -23.66 8.49 5.17
C LYS A 125 -23.50 9.98 5.48
N ILE A 126 -22.34 10.40 5.99
CA ILE A 126 -22.05 11.81 6.28
C ILE A 126 -22.07 12.65 5.00
N LEU A 127 -21.38 12.20 3.94
CA LEU A 127 -21.35 12.90 2.66
C LEU A 127 -22.75 12.99 2.02
N ARG A 128 -23.56 11.91 2.07
CA ARG A 128 -24.96 11.96 1.62
C ARG A 128 -25.77 13.00 2.36
N PHE A 129 -25.60 13.09 3.68
CA PHE A 129 -26.30 14.07 4.49
C PHE A 129 -25.86 15.52 4.19
N LEU A 130 -24.54 15.76 4.11
CA LEU A 130 -23.99 17.11 3.90
C LEU A 130 -24.25 17.66 2.50
N PHE A 131 -24.23 16.80 1.49
CA PHE A 131 -24.34 17.22 0.08
C PHE A 131 -25.68 16.85 -0.57
N ASP A 132 -26.67 16.37 0.22
CA ASP A 132 -27.99 15.89 -0.26
C ASP A 132 -27.90 14.99 -1.51
N LEU A 133 -26.90 14.09 -1.53
CA LEU A 133 -26.66 13.22 -2.68
C LEU A 133 -27.79 12.17 -2.80
N LYS A 134 -28.77 12.48 -3.63
CA LYS A 134 -29.89 11.60 -3.98
C LYS A 134 -29.66 11.02 -5.38
N GLY A 135 -28.91 9.93 -5.49
CA GLY A 135 -28.66 9.35 -6.81
C GLY A 135 -28.27 7.88 -6.79
N ARG A 136 -28.61 7.16 -7.86
CA ARG A 136 -28.31 5.72 -8.06
C ARG A 136 -26.80 5.42 -8.13
N ALA A 137 -25.97 6.42 -8.44
CA ALA A 137 -24.50 6.28 -8.48
C ALA A 137 -23.84 5.93 -7.13
N CYS A 138 -24.61 5.94 -6.03
CA CYS A 138 -24.15 5.63 -4.69
C CYS A 138 -24.75 4.32 -4.11
N THR A 139 -25.49 3.55 -4.87
CA THR A 139 -25.96 2.22 -4.44
C THR A 139 -24.95 1.16 -4.84
N PRO A 140 -24.53 0.25 -3.92
CA PRO A 140 -23.78 -0.94 -4.30
C PRO A 140 -24.58 -1.74 -5.33
N GLU A 141 -23.92 -2.25 -6.37
CA GLU A 141 -24.50 -3.23 -7.28
C GLU A 141 -24.94 -4.44 -6.45
N GLY A 142 -26.26 -4.63 -6.31
CA GLY A 142 -26.82 -5.76 -5.56
C GLY A 142 -28.15 -5.51 -4.85
N GLU A 143 -28.60 -4.25 -4.71
CA GLU A 143 -29.92 -3.94 -4.14
C GLU A 143 -30.86 -3.30 -5.17
N ALA A 144 -31.02 -3.96 -6.32
CA ALA A 144 -32.09 -3.70 -7.27
C ALA A 144 -33.02 -4.92 -7.23
N GLY A 145 -33.97 -4.92 -6.30
CA GLY A 145 -35.14 -5.76 -6.27
C GLY A 145 -36.37 -4.95 -6.65
#